data_9e5dc20096572834edc6284670f2b3fd
#
_entry.id   9e5dc20096572834edc6284670f2b3fd
#
_cell.length_a   1.000
_cell.length_b   1.000
_cell.length_c   1.000
_cell.angle_alpha   90.00
_cell.angle_beta   90.00
_cell.angle_gamma   90.00
#
_symmetry.space_group_name_H-M   'P 1'
#
loop_
_entity.id
_entity.type
_entity.pdbx_description
1 polymer ?
#
loop_
_entity_poly.entity_id
_entity_poly.type
_entity_poly.pdbx_seq_one_letter_code
_entity_poly.pdbx_strand_id
1 'polypeptide(L)'
;STTDASAIDAYYKVRSRAIRSAGRPTSISWEDVWKERRLELAIEGDRWYDFVRRSYYDIAGSIRELKQQKRGAFYGLNTLYKNYYDSHAWNVDPSTMHYATDTQAPNVSEQTFTLPFPSQDIVFNGNLQKGSVHVDVRSAYAY
;
A
#
# COMPACT_ATOMS: atom_id res chain seq x y z
N SER A 1 12.45 14.88 1.69
CA SER A 1 12.35 15.24 0.26
C SER A 1 13.74 15.41 -0.33
N THR A 2 13.86 15.14 -1.61
CA THR A 2 15.08 15.36 -2.38
C THR A 2 14.82 16.30 -3.55
N THR A 3 15.86 17.09 -3.92
CA THR A 3 15.92 17.92 -5.12
C THR A 3 16.89 17.34 -6.16
N ASP A 4 17.39 16.12 -5.94
CA ASP A 4 18.27 15.44 -6.87
C ASP A 4 17.60 15.26 -8.25
N ALA A 5 18.25 15.78 -9.29
CA ALA A 5 17.68 15.82 -10.63
C ALA A 5 17.44 14.41 -11.20
N SER A 6 18.32 13.46 -10.91
CA SER A 6 18.19 12.08 -11.43
C SER A 6 17.02 11.33 -10.79
N ALA A 7 16.82 11.53 -9.48
CA ALA A 7 15.68 10.97 -8.77
C ALA A 7 14.35 11.56 -9.26
N ILE A 8 14.31 12.90 -9.46
CA ILE A 8 13.12 13.59 -9.99
C ILE A 8 12.82 13.13 -11.42
N ASP A 9 13.83 12.98 -12.26
CA ASP A 9 13.65 12.52 -13.65
C ASP A 9 13.13 11.08 -13.70
N ALA A 10 13.65 10.20 -12.86
CA ALA A 10 13.17 8.83 -12.76
C ALA A 10 11.69 8.78 -12.33
N TYR A 11 11.32 9.53 -11.30
CA TYR A 11 9.94 9.66 -10.85
C TYR A 11 9.03 10.24 -11.94
N TYR A 12 9.45 11.35 -12.55
CA TYR A 12 8.67 12.04 -13.59
C TYR A 12 8.47 11.16 -14.83
N LYS A 13 9.47 10.38 -15.22
CA LYS A 13 9.39 9.44 -16.35
C LYS A 13 8.28 8.40 -16.15
N VAL A 14 8.11 7.88 -14.93
CA VAL A 14 7.02 6.96 -14.61
C VAL A 14 5.68 7.68 -14.67
N ARG A 15 5.56 8.78 -13.93
CA ARG A 15 4.30 9.51 -13.80
C ARG A 15 3.78 10.10 -15.10
N SER A 16 4.65 10.69 -15.94
CA SER A 16 4.25 11.31 -17.21
C SER A 16 3.81 10.29 -18.27
N ARG A 17 4.19 9.04 -18.14
CA ARG A 17 3.69 7.95 -18.98
C ARG A 17 2.20 7.72 -18.75
N ALA A 18 1.76 7.75 -17.50
CA ALA A 18 0.36 7.53 -17.11
C ALA A 18 -0.48 8.82 -17.22
N ILE A 19 0.11 9.96 -16.87
CA ILE A 19 -0.57 11.26 -16.84
C ILE A 19 0.16 12.22 -17.78
N ARG A 20 -0.32 12.35 -19.02
CA ARG A 20 0.31 13.21 -20.05
C ARG A 20 0.43 14.68 -19.66
N SER A 21 -0.47 15.17 -18.80
CA SER A 21 -0.46 16.55 -18.29
C SER A 21 0.35 16.72 -17.02
N ALA A 22 1.03 15.69 -16.52
CA ALA A 22 1.85 15.82 -15.33
C ALA A 22 3.00 16.81 -15.55
N GLY A 23 3.12 17.80 -14.67
CA GLY A 23 4.29 18.65 -14.61
C GLY A 23 5.47 17.95 -13.95
N ARG A 24 6.70 18.27 -14.38
CA ARG A 24 7.92 17.79 -13.69
C ARG A 24 8.02 18.50 -12.33
N PRO A 25 8.06 17.78 -11.20
CA PRO A 25 8.20 18.41 -9.90
C PRO A 25 9.60 19.01 -9.69
N THR A 26 9.72 19.94 -8.76
CA THR A 26 11.00 20.53 -8.34
C THR A 26 11.65 19.77 -7.19
N SER A 27 10.86 18.99 -6.47
CA SER A 27 11.31 18.09 -5.41
C SER A 27 10.35 16.91 -5.32
N ILE A 28 10.82 15.78 -4.79
CA ILE A 28 10.01 14.62 -4.47
C ILE A 28 10.27 14.17 -3.04
N SER A 29 9.24 13.68 -2.38
CA SER A 29 9.31 13.08 -1.05
C SER A 29 9.28 11.55 -1.14
N TRP A 30 9.55 10.90 0.00
CA TRP A 30 9.36 9.47 0.13
C TRP A 30 7.89 9.09 -0.09
N GLU A 31 6.96 9.90 0.42
CA GLU A 31 5.51 9.69 0.25
C GLU A 31 5.07 9.77 -1.22
N ASP A 32 5.69 10.64 -2.01
CA ASP A 32 5.39 10.72 -3.45
C ASP A 32 5.77 9.42 -4.15
N VAL A 33 6.98 8.90 -3.87
CA VAL A 33 7.43 7.61 -4.41
C VAL A 33 6.56 6.46 -3.90
N TRP A 34 6.18 6.48 -2.63
CA TRP A 34 5.32 5.47 -2.01
C TRP A 34 3.94 5.40 -2.67
N LYS A 35 3.35 6.56 -2.97
CA LYS A 35 2.08 6.66 -3.68
C LYS A 35 2.20 6.23 -5.13
N GLU A 36 3.24 6.69 -5.82
CA GLU A 36 3.46 6.34 -7.23
C GLU A 36 3.65 4.84 -7.41
N ARG A 37 4.47 4.19 -6.58
CA ARG A 37 4.64 2.73 -6.58
C ARG A 37 3.31 2.00 -6.38
N ARG A 38 2.46 2.50 -5.49
CA ARG A 38 1.14 1.91 -5.25
C ARG A 38 0.25 1.94 -6.50
N LEU A 39 0.32 3.01 -7.27
CA LEU A 39 -0.48 3.19 -8.49
C LEU A 39 0.10 2.40 -9.65
N GLU A 40 1.40 2.49 -9.84
CA GLU A 40 2.10 1.84 -10.96
C GLU A 40 2.06 0.31 -10.87
N LEU A 41 2.26 -0.23 -9.67
CA LEU A 41 2.30 -1.67 -9.41
C LEU A 41 0.95 -2.21 -8.88
N ALA A 42 -0.14 -1.50 -9.17
CA ALA A 42 -1.47 -1.94 -8.77
C ALA A 42 -1.78 -3.31 -9.41
N ILE A 43 -2.28 -4.25 -8.58
CA ILE A 43 -2.65 -5.62 -9.00
C ILE A 43 -1.44 -6.55 -9.29
N GLU A 44 -0.20 -6.06 -9.22
CA GLU A 44 1.00 -6.90 -9.41
C GLU A 44 1.44 -7.68 -8.15
N GLY A 45 0.80 -7.43 -7.02
CA GLY A 45 1.11 -8.11 -5.75
C GLY A 45 2.26 -7.51 -4.95
N ASP A 46 2.99 -6.55 -5.50
CA ASP A 46 4.20 -5.96 -4.89
C ASP A 46 3.93 -5.14 -3.63
N ARG A 47 2.70 -4.63 -3.45
CA ARG A 47 2.36 -3.73 -2.34
C ARG A 47 2.61 -4.35 -0.96
N TRP A 48 2.39 -5.64 -0.81
CA TRP A 48 2.68 -6.32 0.45
C TRP A 48 4.17 -6.30 0.78
N TYR A 49 5.02 -6.58 -0.19
CA TYR A 49 6.47 -6.54 -0.01
C TYR A 49 6.98 -5.12 0.27
N ASP A 50 6.33 -4.09 -0.28
CA ASP A 50 6.63 -2.70 0.08
C ASP A 50 6.34 -2.43 1.56
N PHE A 51 5.21 -2.92 2.09
CA PHE A 51 4.90 -2.82 3.51
C PHE A 51 5.90 -3.59 4.38
N VAL A 52 6.29 -4.79 3.98
CA VAL A 52 7.31 -5.56 4.69
C VAL A 52 8.64 -4.81 4.72
N ARG A 53 9.11 -4.28 3.58
CA ARG A 53 10.33 -3.46 3.53
C ARG A 53 10.24 -2.21 4.41
N ARG A 54 9.11 -1.51 4.37
CA ARG A 54 8.87 -0.34 5.19
C ARG A 54 8.86 -0.68 6.69
N SER A 55 8.33 -1.83 7.07
CA SER A 55 8.25 -2.23 8.48
C SER A 55 9.62 -2.30 9.16
N TYR A 56 10.69 -2.54 8.42
CA TYR A 56 12.04 -2.58 8.97
C TYR A 56 12.58 -1.21 9.41
N TYR A 57 12.03 -0.12 8.93
CA TYR A 57 12.44 1.24 9.35
C TYR A 57 11.29 2.12 9.85
N ASP A 58 10.04 1.78 9.59
CA ASP A 58 8.85 2.49 10.05
C ASP A 58 7.69 1.52 10.31
N ILE A 59 7.86 0.68 11.33
CA ILE A 59 6.83 -0.31 11.71
C ILE A 59 5.53 0.37 12.13
N ALA A 60 5.62 1.45 12.91
CA ALA A 60 4.45 2.18 13.39
C ALA A 60 3.65 2.81 12.25
N GLY A 61 4.31 3.40 11.26
CA GLY A 61 3.68 3.95 10.07
C GLY A 61 3.04 2.86 9.20
N SER A 62 3.69 1.72 9.07
CA SER A 62 3.16 0.57 8.33
C SER A 62 1.88 0.02 8.97
N ILE A 63 1.88 -0.16 10.29
CA ILE A 63 0.70 -0.59 11.07
C ILE A 63 -0.44 0.43 10.92
N ARG A 64 -0.13 1.72 11.10
CA ARG A 64 -1.13 2.79 11.00
C ARG A 64 -1.78 2.83 9.62
N GLU A 65 -1.00 2.78 8.54
CA GLU A 65 -1.53 2.82 7.18
C GLU A 65 -2.40 1.60 6.87
N LEU A 66 -2.01 0.40 7.30
CA LEU A 66 -2.82 -0.80 7.14
C LEU A 66 -4.13 -0.73 7.93
N LYS A 67 -4.10 -0.21 9.17
CA LYS A 67 -5.30 -0.01 9.99
C LYS A 67 -6.26 1.03 9.41
N GLN A 68 -5.76 1.98 8.65
CA GLN A 68 -6.58 3.02 8.01
C GLN A 68 -7.20 2.56 6.68
N GLN A 69 -6.82 1.39 6.16
CA GLN A 69 -7.40 0.89 4.92
C GLN A 69 -8.87 0.52 5.11
N LYS A 70 -9.71 1.08 4.26
CA LYS A 70 -11.12 0.72 4.18
C LYS A 70 -11.26 -0.55 3.34
N ARG A 71 -11.63 -1.65 3.96
CA ARG A 71 -11.78 -2.97 3.32
C ARG A 71 -13.23 -3.44 3.32
N GLY A 72 -14.16 -2.55 3.24
CA GLY A 72 -15.56 -2.87 3.29
C GLY A 72 -16.21 -3.02 1.93
N ALA A 73 -17.49 -3.34 1.96
CA ALA A 73 -18.32 -3.31 0.78
C ALA A 73 -18.33 -1.90 0.18
N PHE A 74 -18.20 -1.84 -1.13
CA PHE A 74 -18.35 -0.61 -1.88
C PHE A 74 -19.76 -0.59 -2.49
N TYR A 75 -20.54 0.40 -2.14
CA TYR A 75 -21.90 0.58 -2.64
C TYR A 75 -21.92 1.48 -3.87
N GLY A 76 -22.92 1.31 -4.72
CA GLY A 76 -23.12 2.13 -5.91
C GLY A 76 -22.53 1.56 -7.21
N LEU A 77 -21.73 0.49 -7.16
CA LEU A 77 -21.13 -0.10 -8.37
C LEU A 77 -22.17 -0.55 -9.38
N ASN A 78 -23.26 -1.17 -8.93
CA ASN A 78 -24.32 -1.63 -9.84
C ASN A 78 -24.97 -0.47 -10.60
N THR A 79 -25.20 0.66 -9.94
CA THR A 79 -25.73 1.88 -10.57
C THR A 79 -24.73 2.47 -11.55
N LEU A 80 -23.44 2.49 -11.20
CA LEU A 80 -22.36 2.94 -12.07
C LEU A 80 -22.32 2.12 -13.37
N TYR A 81 -22.24 0.80 -13.26
CA TYR A 81 -22.16 -0.07 -14.42
C TYR A 81 -23.42 -0.04 -15.26
N LYS A 82 -24.61 -0.02 -14.63
CA LYS A 82 -25.86 0.10 -15.34
C LYS A 82 -25.90 1.38 -16.19
N ASN A 83 -25.59 2.52 -15.62
CA ASN A 83 -25.56 3.80 -16.32
C ASN A 83 -24.57 3.79 -17.49
N TYR A 84 -23.39 3.17 -17.30
CA TYR A 84 -22.41 3.04 -18.36
C TYR A 84 -22.92 2.17 -19.51
N TYR A 85 -23.53 1.02 -19.23
CA TYR A 85 -24.06 0.13 -20.27
C TYR A 85 -25.28 0.71 -20.98
N ASP A 86 -26.12 1.47 -20.27
CA ASP A 86 -27.32 2.07 -20.84
C ASP A 86 -27.00 3.32 -21.70
N SER A 87 -26.02 4.13 -21.31
CA SER A 87 -25.74 5.43 -21.92
C SER A 87 -24.35 5.58 -22.54
N HIS A 88 -23.44 4.60 -22.33
CA HIS A 88 -22.02 4.65 -22.67
C HIS A 88 -21.30 5.87 -22.06
N ALA A 89 -21.84 6.41 -20.98
CA ALA A 89 -21.27 7.55 -20.25
C ALA A 89 -21.04 7.22 -18.79
N TRP A 90 -19.91 7.65 -18.24
CA TRP A 90 -19.60 7.55 -16.82
C TRP A 90 -20.29 8.65 -16.00
N ASN A 91 -21.57 8.90 -16.29
CA ASN A 91 -22.39 9.87 -15.54
C ASN A 91 -22.85 9.21 -14.23
N VAL A 92 -22.02 9.37 -13.21
CA VAL A 92 -22.35 8.87 -11.87
C VAL A 92 -22.32 10.05 -10.91
N ASP A 93 -23.38 10.14 -10.12
CA ASP A 93 -23.35 10.98 -8.93
C ASP A 93 -22.41 10.36 -7.90
N PRO A 94 -21.23 10.97 -7.62
CA PRO A 94 -20.27 10.42 -6.66
C PRO A 94 -20.86 10.23 -5.27
N SER A 95 -21.94 10.94 -4.92
CA SER A 95 -22.61 10.83 -3.62
C SER A 95 -23.27 9.48 -3.40
N THR A 96 -23.61 8.76 -4.49
CA THR A 96 -24.20 7.41 -4.43
C THR A 96 -23.17 6.32 -4.21
N MET A 97 -21.88 6.64 -4.33
CA MET A 97 -20.78 5.70 -4.25
C MET A 97 -20.04 5.88 -2.92
N HIS A 98 -20.10 4.91 -2.06
CA HIS A 98 -19.43 4.98 -0.77
C HIS A 98 -19.02 3.61 -0.23
N TYR A 99 -18.01 3.61 0.62
CA TYR A 99 -17.64 2.42 1.40
C TYR A 99 -18.55 2.28 2.62
N ALA A 100 -18.81 1.04 3.03
CA ALA A 100 -19.42 0.78 4.32
C ALA A 100 -18.56 1.41 5.43
N THR A 101 -19.21 2.12 6.34
CA THR A 101 -18.53 2.88 7.41
C THR A 101 -18.07 2.01 8.58
N ASP A 102 -18.65 0.81 8.71
CA ASP A 102 -18.41 -0.15 9.78
C ASP A 102 -17.27 -1.13 9.52
N THR A 103 -16.66 -1.06 8.34
CA THR A 103 -15.58 -1.97 7.98
C THR A 103 -14.26 -1.51 8.58
N GLN A 104 -13.82 -2.25 9.56
CA GLN A 104 -12.54 -2.01 10.20
C GLN A 104 -11.43 -2.80 9.52
N ALA A 105 -10.22 -2.26 9.57
CA ALA A 105 -9.04 -3.01 9.21
C ALA A 105 -8.86 -4.17 10.19
N PRO A 106 -8.35 -5.32 9.72
CA PRO A 106 -8.03 -6.43 10.58
C PRO A 106 -7.02 -6.04 11.65
N ASN A 107 -6.90 -6.83 12.70
CA ASN A 107 -5.87 -6.65 13.71
C ASN A 107 -4.49 -6.71 13.06
N VAL A 108 -3.82 -5.56 13.02
CA VAL A 108 -2.48 -5.40 12.48
C VAL A 108 -1.53 -5.15 13.63
N SER A 109 -0.50 -5.96 13.73
CA SER A 109 0.57 -5.87 14.72
C SER A 109 1.93 -6.04 14.05
N GLU A 110 3.01 -5.98 14.80
CA GLU A 110 4.36 -6.21 14.28
C GLU A 110 4.49 -7.60 13.64
N GLN A 111 3.84 -8.62 14.23
CA GLN A 111 3.85 -9.99 13.71
C GLN A 111 3.18 -10.11 12.34
N THR A 112 2.35 -9.15 11.94
CA THR A 112 1.72 -9.14 10.61
C THR A 112 2.75 -9.13 9.48
N PHE A 113 3.92 -8.54 9.70
CA PHE A 113 4.97 -8.39 8.68
C PHE A 113 5.97 -9.55 8.66
N THR A 114 5.81 -10.52 9.54
CA THR A 114 6.64 -11.72 9.59
C THR A 114 5.82 -12.93 9.16
N LEU A 115 6.43 -13.81 8.37
CA LEU A 115 5.80 -15.09 8.05
C LEU A 115 5.87 -15.99 9.29
N PRO A 116 4.77 -16.61 9.73
CA PRO A 116 4.81 -17.59 10.79
C PRO A 116 5.55 -18.83 10.30
N PHE A 117 6.24 -19.50 11.23
CA PHE A 117 6.76 -20.83 10.93
C PHE A 117 5.61 -21.81 10.70
N PRO A 118 5.76 -22.80 9.79
CA PRO A 118 4.77 -23.85 9.63
C PRO A 118 4.52 -24.56 10.96
N SER A 119 3.28 -24.85 11.26
CA SER A 119 2.90 -25.48 12.54
C SER A 119 3.59 -26.83 12.79
N GLN A 120 3.85 -27.58 11.73
CA GLN A 120 4.59 -28.84 11.83
C GLN A 120 6.03 -28.61 12.28
N ASP A 121 6.71 -27.60 11.75
CA ASP A 121 8.08 -27.28 12.15
C ASP A 121 8.17 -26.85 13.62
N ILE A 122 7.16 -26.14 14.10
CA ILE A 122 7.06 -25.73 15.51
C ILE A 122 6.92 -26.95 16.44
N VAL A 123 6.15 -27.97 16.03
CA VAL A 123 5.96 -29.18 16.82
C VAL A 123 7.27 -29.96 16.95
N PHE A 124 8.06 -30.04 15.89
CA PHE A 124 9.31 -30.81 15.88
C PHE A 124 10.52 -30.05 16.43
N ASN A 125 10.43 -28.70 16.51
CA ASN A 125 11.51 -27.88 17.02
C ASN A 125 11.01 -26.87 18.06
N GLY A 126 11.17 -27.21 19.34
CA GLY A 126 10.74 -26.36 20.45
C GLY A 126 11.37 -24.96 20.48
N ASN A 127 12.49 -24.72 19.80
CA ASN A 127 13.08 -23.38 19.68
C ASN A 127 12.24 -22.44 18.81
N LEU A 128 11.42 -22.97 17.91
CA LEU A 128 10.52 -22.19 17.05
C LEU A 128 9.19 -21.81 17.76
N GLN A 129 8.97 -22.29 18.98
CA GLN A 129 7.77 -21.91 19.76
C GLN A 129 7.80 -20.45 20.23
N LYS A 130 8.98 -19.84 20.25
CA LYS A 130 9.11 -18.39 20.45
C LYS A 130 8.72 -17.73 19.14
N GLY A 131 7.66 -16.91 19.14
CA GLY A 131 7.22 -16.18 17.95
C GLY A 131 8.36 -15.42 17.27
N SER A 132 8.23 -15.21 15.97
CA SER A 132 9.20 -14.40 15.22
C SER A 132 9.28 -13.00 15.79
N VAL A 133 10.50 -12.50 15.92
CA VAL A 133 10.78 -11.13 16.42
C VAL A 133 11.00 -10.22 15.23
N HIS A 134 10.26 -9.13 15.18
CA HIS A 134 10.54 -8.07 14.22
C HIS A 134 11.85 -7.37 14.57
N VAL A 135 12.75 -7.24 13.62
CA VAL A 135 14.05 -6.57 13.81
C VAL A 135 14.00 -5.20 13.14
N ASP A 136 14.26 -4.15 13.94
CA ASP A 136 14.50 -2.81 13.41
C ASP A 136 15.94 -2.70 12.91
N VAL A 137 16.09 -2.54 11.62
CA VAL A 137 17.43 -2.52 10.97
C VAL A 137 18.01 -1.12 10.80
N ARG A 138 17.34 -0.06 11.26
CA ARG A 138 17.81 1.32 11.11
C ARG A 138 19.19 1.54 11.72
N SER A 139 19.44 0.94 12.88
CA SER A 139 20.73 1.04 13.55
C SER A 139 21.85 0.26 12.84
N ALA A 140 21.51 -0.77 12.08
CA ALA A 140 22.46 -1.61 11.38
C ALA A 140 22.84 -1.05 9.99
N TYR A 141 21.95 -0.31 9.35
CA TYR A 141 22.12 0.14 7.97
C TYR A 141 22.14 1.66 7.78
N ALA A 142 22.13 2.43 8.87
CA ALA A 142 22.24 3.90 8.86
C ALA A 142 21.34 4.59 7.79
N TYR A 143 20.06 4.25 7.75
CA TYR A 143 19.08 4.91 6.90
C TYR A 143 18.68 6.29 7.41
#